data_3a370029baaa8b0d4c468a564589855a
#
_entry.id   3a370029baaa8b0d4c468a564589855a
#
_cell.length_a   1.000
_cell.length_b   1.000
_cell.length_c   1.000
_cell.angle_alpha   90.00
_cell.angle_beta   90.00
_cell.angle_gamma   90.00
#
_symmetry.space_group_name_H-M   'P 1'
#
loop_
_entity.id
_entity.type
_entity.pdbx_description
1 polymer ?
#
loop_
_entity_poly.entity_id
_entity_poly.type
_entity_poly.pdbx_seq_one_letter_code
_entity_poly.pdbx_strand_id
1 'polypeptide(L)'
;MGCEKNNMKKILITGSQGFIGSYLCLEFLNKGYTVVGVDNFSKYGPVTRPHDDHPNFHFLEMDVLDIDPINPPEIMADAEYIIAAAAMIGGISYFHKYAYDLLATNERILANTFDLAIDLHKKNLLKRILVISSSMVFETTDVYPTPETEVKVCPPPYSTYGFQKLSSEYFCKGAYEQYGVPYTIIRPFNCVGVGEEEAIGEDKIKSGNIDLMLSHVLPDLINKTLKGQKPLHILGEGNQVRCYTNGKDIARGIRMCLESKNAENQDFNISTPRATTVLELAELVWNLINKGEKFSYTSDEPYEYDVQKRIPDVSKAKRLLGFEAEISLEDSLVEVLDYMKKKSNET
;
A
#
# COMPACT_ATOMS: atom_id res chain seq x y z
N MET A 1 8.14 13.12 43.54
CA MET A 1 8.11 12.04 42.55
C MET A 1 7.54 12.64 41.26
N GLY A 2 8.42 13.05 40.36
CA GLY A 2 8.00 13.58 39.09
C GLY A 2 7.47 12.41 38.23
N CYS A 3 6.23 12.52 37.83
CA CYS A 3 5.66 11.67 36.79
C CYS A 3 6.47 11.96 35.49
N GLU A 4 7.41 11.10 35.12
CA GLU A 4 7.96 11.12 33.80
C GLU A 4 6.75 10.94 32.85
N LYS A 5 6.32 12.02 32.22
CA LYS A 5 5.42 11.94 31.06
C LYS A 5 6.16 11.05 30.05
N ASN A 6 5.74 9.81 29.97
CA ASN A 6 6.17 8.90 28.91
C ASN A 6 5.79 9.60 27.60
N ASN A 7 6.75 10.29 27.00
CA ASN A 7 6.52 11.09 25.80
C ASN A 7 6.35 10.08 24.66
N MET A 8 5.09 9.65 24.44
CA MET A 8 4.78 8.73 23.35
C MET A 8 5.20 9.38 22.03
N LYS A 9 5.95 8.65 21.23
CA LYS A 9 6.38 9.11 19.91
C LYS A 9 5.16 9.40 19.05
N LYS A 10 5.13 10.56 18.40
CA LYS A 10 4.02 10.98 17.54
C LYS A 10 4.36 10.73 16.08
N ILE A 11 3.43 10.11 15.38
CA ILE A 11 3.55 9.82 13.95
C ILE A 11 2.35 10.36 13.17
N LEU A 12 2.61 11.06 12.08
CA LEU A 12 1.60 11.50 11.12
C LEU A 12 1.51 10.48 9.99
N ILE A 13 0.31 9.98 9.71
CA ILE A 13 0.03 9.05 8.61
C ILE A 13 -0.98 9.68 7.67
N THR A 14 -0.56 10.05 6.47
CA THR A 14 -1.47 10.49 5.41
C THR A 14 -2.10 9.28 4.72
N GLY A 15 -3.39 9.36 4.35
CA GLY A 15 -4.13 8.21 3.81
C GLY A 15 -4.49 7.17 4.88
N SER A 16 -4.77 7.61 6.11
CA SER A 16 -5.00 6.76 7.28
C SER A 16 -6.23 5.86 7.18
N GLN A 17 -7.24 6.27 6.44
CA GLN A 17 -8.47 5.51 6.20
C GLN A 17 -8.39 4.62 4.94
N GLY A 18 -7.28 4.71 4.21
CA GLY A 18 -6.96 3.83 3.09
C GLY A 18 -6.62 2.39 3.53
N PHE A 19 -6.47 1.49 2.57
CA PHE A 19 -6.19 0.07 2.82
C PHE A 19 -4.88 -0.14 3.61
N ILE A 20 -3.73 0.28 3.08
CA ILE A 20 -2.44 0.16 3.79
C ILE A 20 -2.39 1.08 5.02
N GLY A 21 -2.97 2.28 4.91
CA GLY A 21 -3.01 3.26 6.01
C GLY A 21 -3.66 2.70 7.28
N SER A 22 -4.74 1.93 7.15
CA SER A 22 -5.41 1.33 8.29
C SER A 22 -4.54 0.29 9.03
N TYR A 23 -3.79 -0.53 8.30
CA TYR A 23 -2.82 -1.46 8.90
C TYR A 23 -1.68 -0.71 9.62
N LEU A 24 -1.20 0.39 9.03
CA LEU A 24 -0.17 1.22 9.64
C LEU A 24 -0.68 1.83 10.96
N CYS A 25 -1.88 2.44 10.94
CA CYS A 25 -2.46 3.01 12.15
C CYS A 25 -2.54 1.98 13.28
N LEU A 26 -3.10 0.79 13.01
CA LEU A 26 -3.19 -0.29 13.99
C LEU A 26 -1.82 -0.74 14.50
N GLU A 27 -0.85 -0.95 13.62
CA GLU A 27 0.49 -1.41 14.00
C GLU A 27 1.17 -0.42 14.93
N PHE A 28 1.15 0.88 14.60
CA PHE A 28 1.80 1.90 15.43
C PHE A 28 1.08 2.14 16.75
N LEU A 29 -0.26 2.16 16.75
CA LEU A 29 -1.04 2.28 17.99
C LEU A 29 -0.78 1.12 18.94
N ASN A 30 -0.75 -0.13 18.44
CA ASN A 30 -0.44 -1.32 19.22
C ASN A 30 1.00 -1.32 19.78
N LYS A 31 1.89 -0.51 19.22
CA LYS A 31 3.26 -0.30 19.72
C LYS A 31 3.42 0.94 20.59
N GLY A 32 2.32 1.59 20.99
CA GLY A 32 2.31 2.69 21.92
C GLY A 32 2.68 4.04 21.33
N TYR A 33 2.51 4.21 20.01
CA TYR A 33 2.63 5.53 19.37
C TYR A 33 1.33 6.32 19.51
N THR A 34 1.44 7.63 19.50
CA THR A 34 0.33 8.53 19.19
C THR A 34 0.29 8.66 17.65
N VAL A 35 -0.85 8.35 17.04
CA VAL A 35 -1.03 8.43 15.60
C VAL A 35 -1.96 9.57 15.25
N VAL A 36 -1.50 10.49 14.40
CA VAL A 36 -2.34 11.50 13.75
C VAL A 36 -2.61 11.00 12.34
N GLY A 37 -3.86 10.65 12.07
CA GLY A 37 -4.32 10.18 10.77
C GLY A 37 -4.95 11.30 9.96
N VAL A 38 -4.58 11.43 8.69
CA VAL A 38 -5.19 12.37 7.74
C VAL A 38 -5.74 11.61 6.57
N ASP A 39 -7.00 11.87 6.23
CA ASP A 39 -7.68 11.30 5.05
C ASP A 39 -8.86 12.19 4.65
N ASN A 40 -9.17 12.25 3.36
CA ASN A 40 -10.32 12.97 2.83
C ASN A 40 -11.45 12.06 2.37
N PHE A 41 -11.35 10.75 2.64
CA PHE A 41 -12.29 9.70 2.23
C PHE A 41 -12.55 9.63 0.71
N SER A 42 -11.67 10.21 -0.11
CA SER A 42 -11.89 10.29 -1.57
C SER A 42 -11.98 8.94 -2.25
N LYS A 43 -11.32 7.89 -1.70
CA LYS A 43 -11.29 6.57 -2.33
C LYS A 43 -12.48 5.70 -1.98
N TYR A 44 -12.80 5.56 -0.71
CA TYR A 44 -13.81 4.60 -0.23
C TYR A 44 -15.06 5.26 0.36
N GLY A 45 -15.11 6.61 0.40
CA GLY A 45 -16.08 7.34 1.20
C GLY A 45 -15.85 7.18 2.70
N PRO A 46 -16.78 7.65 3.50
CA PRO A 46 -16.74 7.45 4.96
C PRO A 46 -16.75 5.96 5.28
N VAL A 47 -15.65 5.48 5.84
CA VAL A 47 -15.47 4.09 6.28
C VAL A 47 -15.13 4.07 7.76
N THR A 48 -15.51 3.00 8.44
CA THR A 48 -15.10 2.75 9.83
C THR A 48 -13.91 1.79 9.84
N ARG A 49 -12.85 2.15 10.55
CA ARG A 49 -11.63 1.36 10.68
C ARG A 49 -11.45 0.89 12.13
N PRO A 50 -10.81 -0.27 12.33
CA PRO A 50 -10.62 -0.84 13.68
C PRO A 50 -9.81 0.06 14.64
N HIS A 51 -9.14 1.08 14.14
CA HIS A 51 -8.33 2.01 14.93
C HIS A 51 -9.07 3.30 15.33
N ASP A 52 -10.27 3.56 14.79
CA ASP A 52 -10.96 4.86 14.95
C ASP A 52 -11.25 5.20 16.40
N ASP A 53 -11.62 4.22 17.22
CA ASP A 53 -11.92 4.43 18.65
C ASP A 53 -10.70 4.30 19.58
N HIS A 54 -9.48 4.17 19.02
CA HIS A 54 -8.29 4.01 19.84
C HIS A 54 -7.90 5.34 20.53
N PRO A 55 -7.66 5.36 21.86
CA PRO A 55 -7.46 6.62 22.62
C PRO A 55 -6.25 7.44 22.18
N ASN A 56 -5.27 6.83 21.52
CA ASN A 56 -4.07 7.50 21.00
C ASN A 56 -4.16 7.76 19.47
N PHE A 57 -5.33 7.57 18.87
CA PHE A 57 -5.58 7.91 17.47
C PHE A 57 -6.29 9.25 17.39
N HIS A 58 -5.79 10.15 16.56
CA HIS A 58 -6.38 11.46 16.32
C HIS A 58 -6.61 11.59 14.83
N PHE A 59 -7.87 11.63 14.43
CA PHE A 59 -8.25 11.72 13.02
C PHE A 59 -8.51 13.17 12.61
N LEU A 60 -7.98 13.54 11.45
CA LEU A 60 -8.27 14.79 10.77
C LEU A 60 -8.85 14.47 9.38
N GLU A 61 -10.13 14.74 9.23
CA GLU A 61 -10.79 14.68 7.93
C GLU A 61 -10.39 15.91 7.13
N MET A 62 -9.38 15.76 6.26
CA MET A 62 -8.92 16.84 5.40
C MET A 62 -8.13 16.30 4.21
N ASP A 63 -8.11 17.06 3.12
CA ASP A 63 -7.21 16.77 2.01
C ASP A 63 -5.77 17.13 2.40
N VAL A 64 -4.82 16.28 2.02
CA VAL A 64 -3.40 16.60 2.22
C VAL A 64 -3.00 17.89 1.52
N LEU A 65 -3.65 18.24 0.41
CA LEU A 65 -3.41 19.46 -0.34
C LEU A 65 -3.84 20.73 0.41
N ASP A 66 -4.72 20.61 1.40
CA ASP A 66 -5.21 21.73 2.22
C ASP A 66 -4.35 21.96 3.47
N ILE A 67 -3.34 21.12 3.73
CA ILE A 67 -2.40 21.33 4.83
C ILE A 67 -1.52 22.53 4.50
N ASP A 68 -1.55 23.57 5.35
CA ASP A 68 -0.51 24.62 5.31
C ASP A 68 0.79 24.07 5.91
N PRO A 69 1.86 23.87 5.11
CA PRO A 69 3.08 23.27 5.62
C PRO A 69 3.80 24.12 6.68
N ILE A 70 3.59 25.44 6.68
CA ILE A 70 4.25 26.38 7.60
C ILE A 70 3.44 26.50 8.90
N ASN A 71 2.11 26.47 8.80
CA ASN A 71 1.18 26.57 9.93
C ASN A 71 0.20 25.38 9.93
N PRO A 72 0.69 24.14 10.08
CA PRO A 72 -0.18 22.97 10.09
C PRO A 72 -1.08 22.99 11.34
N PRO A 73 -2.18 22.22 11.33
CA PRO A 73 -2.96 21.96 12.54
C PRO A 73 -2.06 21.61 13.73
N GLU A 74 -2.36 22.18 14.92
CA GLU A 74 -1.51 22.05 16.12
C GLU A 74 -1.18 20.58 16.45
N ILE A 75 -2.11 19.66 16.23
CA ILE A 75 -1.92 18.24 16.48
C ILE A 75 -0.83 17.59 15.60
N MET A 76 -0.52 18.18 14.43
CA MET A 76 0.54 17.72 13.53
C MET A 76 1.87 18.39 13.80
N ALA A 77 1.86 19.58 14.42
CA ALA A 77 3.00 20.48 14.48
C ALA A 77 4.22 19.94 15.26
N ASP A 78 4.06 18.86 16.00
CA ASP A 78 5.10 18.18 16.78
C ASP A 78 5.30 16.70 16.35
N ALA A 79 4.90 16.35 15.12
CA ALA A 79 5.10 15.00 14.61
C ALA A 79 6.60 14.70 14.45
N GLU A 80 7.03 13.61 15.10
CA GLU A 80 8.42 13.13 15.02
C GLU A 80 8.69 12.31 13.75
N TYR A 81 7.63 11.73 13.18
CA TYR A 81 7.69 10.89 11.99
C TYR A 81 6.50 11.19 11.07
N ILE A 82 6.72 11.08 9.78
CA ILE A 82 5.67 11.15 8.77
C ILE A 82 5.70 9.88 7.93
N ILE A 83 4.54 9.26 7.71
CA ILE A 83 4.37 8.23 6.67
C ILE A 83 3.51 8.81 5.56
N ALA A 84 4.11 9.02 4.39
CA ALA A 84 3.43 9.47 3.19
C ALA A 84 2.76 8.27 2.50
N ALA A 85 1.50 7.99 2.88
CA ALA A 85 0.73 6.88 2.32
C ALA A 85 -0.53 7.34 1.57
N ALA A 86 -0.91 8.62 1.63
CA ALA A 86 -1.98 9.17 0.80
C ALA A 86 -1.58 9.14 -0.68
N ALA A 87 -2.47 8.59 -1.51
CA ALA A 87 -2.31 8.58 -2.95
C ALA A 87 -3.65 8.31 -3.64
N MET A 88 -3.86 8.94 -4.79
CA MET A 88 -4.87 8.52 -5.75
C MET A 88 -4.38 7.22 -6.40
N ILE A 89 -5.06 6.09 -6.13
CA ILE A 89 -4.61 4.77 -6.55
C ILE A 89 -5.78 3.82 -6.78
N GLY A 90 -5.64 2.91 -7.73
CA GLY A 90 -6.57 1.83 -8.06
C GLY A 90 -5.87 0.64 -8.68
N GLY A 91 -6.62 -0.28 -9.29
CA GLY A 91 -6.09 -1.41 -10.04
C GLY A 91 -5.48 -0.98 -11.39
N ILE A 92 -5.02 -1.98 -12.19
CA ILE A 92 -4.35 -1.72 -13.47
C ILE A 92 -5.21 -0.88 -14.44
N SER A 93 -6.50 -1.15 -14.51
CA SER A 93 -7.44 -0.40 -15.34
C SER A 93 -7.53 1.08 -14.97
N TYR A 94 -7.42 1.37 -13.67
CA TYR A 94 -7.43 2.72 -13.14
C TYR A 94 -6.23 3.53 -13.62
N PHE A 95 -5.05 2.93 -13.64
CA PHE A 95 -3.81 3.60 -14.08
C PHE A 95 -3.88 4.05 -15.54
N HIS A 96 -4.49 3.23 -16.40
CA HIS A 96 -4.63 3.58 -17.80
C HIS A 96 -5.71 4.64 -18.03
N LYS A 97 -6.82 4.55 -17.31
CA LYS A 97 -7.95 5.48 -17.48
C LYS A 97 -7.65 6.88 -16.96
N TYR A 98 -6.99 6.98 -15.81
CA TYR A 98 -6.74 8.26 -15.10
C TYR A 98 -5.25 8.61 -15.05
N ALA A 99 -4.51 8.29 -16.11
CA ALA A 99 -3.05 8.41 -16.15
C ALA A 99 -2.54 9.81 -15.78
N TYR A 100 -3.14 10.88 -16.32
CA TYR A 100 -2.75 12.25 -16.03
C TYR A 100 -3.17 12.67 -14.61
N ASP A 101 -4.43 12.42 -14.24
CA ASP A 101 -4.96 12.84 -12.93
C ASP A 101 -4.21 12.16 -11.79
N LEU A 102 -3.93 10.87 -11.94
CA LEU A 102 -3.13 10.09 -11.00
C LEU A 102 -1.73 10.70 -10.82
N LEU A 103 -1.03 10.95 -11.92
CA LEU A 103 0.31 11.54 -11.86
C LEU A 103 0.26 12.93 -11.22
N ALA A 104 -0.57 13.82 -11.75
CA ALA A 104 -0.61 15.22 -11.32
C ALA A 104 -1.08 15.38 -9.86
N THR A 105 -2.07 14.62 -9.43
CA THR A 105 -2.60 14.67 -8.07
C THR A 105 -1.58 14.12 -7.07
N ASN A 106 -0.98 12.97 -7.35
CA ASN A 106 -0.01 12.36 -6.45
C ASN A 106 1.27 13.17 -6.31
N GLU A 107 1.74 13.83 -7.37
CA GLU A 107 2.89 14.75 -7.27
C GLU A 107 2.60 15.95 -6.36
N ARG A 108 1.39 16.52 -6.44
CA ARG A 108 0.99 17.63 -5.54
C ARG A 108 0.88 17.18 -4.09
N ILE A 109 0.21 16.03 -3.84
CA ILE A 109 0.10 15.44 -2.50
C ILE A 109 1.48 15.23 -1.89
N LEU A 110 2.39 14.68 -2.68
CA LEU A 110 3.74 14.37 -2.22
C LEU A 110 4.54 15.64 -1.97
N ALA A 111 4.49 16.62 -2.87
CA ALA A 111 5.15 17.91 -2.70
C ALA A 111 4.70 18.58 -1.40
N ASN A 112 3.38 18.66 -1.15
CA ASN A 112 2.86 19.29 0.07
C ASN A 112 3.27 18.52 1.34
N THR A 113 3.31 17.18 1.29
CA THR A 113 3.79 16.35 2.40
C THR A 113 5.27 16.60 2.68
N PHE A 114 6.10 16.77 1.64
CA PHE A 114 7.51 17.07 1.81
C PHE A 114 7.76 18.51 2.29
N ASP A 115 6.96 19.48 1.87
CA ASP A 115 7.04 20.84 2.38
C ASP A 115 6.80 20.89 3.89
N LEU A 116 5.79 20.13 4.39
CA LEU A 116 5.56 19.94 5.82
C LEU A 116 6.76 19.24 6.49
N ALA A 117 7.28 18.17 5.90
CA ALA A 117 8.43 17.44 6.44
C ALA A 117 9.68 18.33 6.55
N ILE A 118 9.92 19.15 5.55
CA ILE A 118 11.05 20.11 5.52
C ILE A 118 10.88 21.19 6.61
N ASP A 119 9.68 21.72 6.80
CA ASP A 119 9.40 22.71 7.84
C ASP A 119 9.61 22.11 9.25
N LEU A 120 9.03 20.93 9.52
CA LEU A 120 9.22 20.24 10.79
C LEU A 120 10.70 19.85 11.02
N HIS A 121 11.42 19.47 9.97
CA HIS A 121 12.84 19.17 10.09
C HIS A 121 13.67 20.42 10.43
N LYS A 122 13.42 21.56 9.78
CA LYS A 122 14.05 22.84 10.10
C LYS A 122 13.80 23.30 11.54
N LYS A 123 12.66 22.93 12.11
CA LYS A 123 12.29 23.15 13.51
C LYS A 123 12.92 22.11 14.47
N ASN A 124 13.70 21.15 13.97
CA ASN A 124 14.30 20.01 14.72
C ASN A 124 13.25 19.11 15.40
N LEU A 125 12.07 18.99 14.80
CA LEU A 125 10.98 18.15 15.29
C LEU A 125 10.94 16.80 14.55
N LEU A 126 11.02 16.82 13.23
CA LEU A 126 10.98 15.62 12.41
C LEU A 126 12.28 14.83 12.51
N LYS A 127 12.16 13.54 12.82
CA LYS A 127 13.26 12.58 12.82
C LYS A 127 13.40 11.86 11.48
N ARG A 128 12.29 11.54 10.82
CA ARG A 128 12.30 10.84 9.51
C ARG A 128 10.95 10.90 8.82
N ILE A 129 10.98 10.95 7.48
CA ILE A 129 9.82 10.67 6.63
C ILE A 129 9.97 9.28 5.99
N LEU A 130 8.90 8.49 5.98
CA LEU A 130 8.80 7.23 5.23
C LEU A 130 7.85 7.43 4.05
N VAL A 131 8.28 6.99 2.88
CA VAL A 131 7.48 7.11 1.65
C VAL A 131 7.11 5.74 1.13
N ILE A 132 5.82 5.54 0.89
CA ILE A 132 5.30 4.32 0.29
C ILE A 132 5.44 4.41 -1.22
N SER A 133 6.55 3.88 -1.73
CA SER A 133 6.80 3.64 -3.15
C SER A 133 6.05 2.39 -3.62
N SER A 134 6.53 1.67 -4.60
CA SER A 134 5.89 0.46 -5.14
C SER A 134 6.90 -0.42 -5.86
N SER A 135 6.59 -1.72 -5.96
CA SER A 135 7.27 -2.63 -6.89
C SER A 135 7.20 -2.19 -8.36
N MET A 136 6.28 -1.28 -8.70
CA MET A 136 6.14 -0.75 -10.06
C MET A 136 7.28 0.15 -10.51
N VAL A 137 8.17 0.56 -9.60
CA VAL A 137 9.44 1.22 -10.00
C VAL A 137 10.36 0.28 -10.78
N PHE A 138 10.12 -1.02 -10.68
CA PHE A 138 10.83 -2.09 -11.41
C PHE A 138 10.01 -2.64 -12.60
N GLU A 139 9.03 -1.90 -13.10
CA GLU A 139 8.11 -2.35 -14.14
C GLU A 139 8.81 -2.93 -15.36
N THR A 140 9.97 -2.38 -15.70
CA THR A 140 10.74 -2.68 -16.90
C THR A 140 11.91 -3.64 -16.68
N THR A 141 12.08 -4.20 -15.47
CA THR A 141 13.20 -5.09 -15.19
C THR A 141 12.96 -6.52 -15.68
N ASP A 142 14.06 -7.17 -16.07
CA ASP A 142 14.12 -8.61 -16.35
C ASP A 142 14.93 -9.38 -15.28
N VAL A 143 15.31 -8.71 -14.18
CA VAL A 143 16.10 -9.28 -13.09
C VAL A 143 15.20 -9.79 -11.98
N TYR A 144 15.25 -11.09 -11.71
CA TYR A 144 14.43 -11.75 -10.67
C TYR A 144 15.26 -12.78 -9.88
N PRO A 145 15.15 -12.83 -8.54
CA PRO A 145 14.45 -11.85 -7.67
C PRO A 145 15.06 -10.45 -7.80
N THR A 146 14.21 -9.41 -7.79
CA THR A 146 14.61 -8.02 -8.07
C THR A 146 15.18 -7.36 -6.82
N PRO A 147 16.49 -7.03 -6.77
CA PRO A 147 17.08 -6.32 -5.64
C PRO A 147 16.76 -4.82 -5.67
N GLU A 148 16.85 -4.14 -4.52
CA GLU A 148 16.59 -2.71 -4.43
C GLU A 148 17.50 -1.88 -5.35
N THR A 149 18.71 -2.35 -5.60
CA THR A 149 19.70 -1.67 -6.47
C THR A 149 19.25 -1.60 -7.93
N GLU A 150 18.35 -2.47 -8.35
CA GLU A 150 17.87 -2.56 -9.73
C GLU A 150 17.21 -1.25 -10.20
N VAL A 151 16.60 -0.47 -9.30
CA VAL A 151 16.01 0.84 -9.63
C VAL A 151 16.99 1.84 -10.25
N LYS A 152 18.29 1.61 -10.09
CA LYS A 152 19.34 2.49 -10.63
C LYS A 152 19.72 2.17 -12.07
N VAL A 153 19.37 0.98 -12.56
CA VAL A 153 19.84 0.44 -13.84
C VAL A 153 18.71 0.02 -14.77
N CYS A 154 17.54 -0.37 -14.24
CA CYS A 154 16.40 -0.68 -15.10
C CYS A 154 15.89 0.61 -15.80
N PRO A 155 15.35 0.49 -17.03
CA PRO A 155 14.71 1.63 -17.69
C PRO A 155 13.57 2.20 -16.81
N PRO A 156 13.22 3.50 -16.97
CA PRO A 156 12.08 4.07 -16.28
C PRO A 156 10.79 3.28 -16.56
N PRO A 157 9.85 3.24 -15.60
CA PRO A 157 8.54 2.63 -15.81
C PRO A 157 7.80 3.21 -17.01
N TYR A 158 7.07 2.36 -17.75
CA TYR A 158 6.20 2.79 -18.85
C TYR A 158 4.90 3.42 -18.35
N SER A 159 4.34 2.88 -17.23
CA SER A 159 3.12 3.42 -16.66
C SER A 159 3.36 4.73 -15.93
N THR A 160 2.40 5.65 -16.02
CA THR A 160 2.42 6.90 -15.24
C THR A 160 2.40 6.62 -13.73
N TYR A 161 1.79 5.52 -13.31
CA TYR A 161 1.81 5.07 -11.91
C TYR A 161 3.22 4.65 -11.46
N GLY A 162 3.88 3.79 -12.21
CA GLY A 162 5.26 3.38 -11.92
C GLY A 162 6.22 4.58 -11.91
N PHE A 163 6.08 5.48 -12.88
CA PHE A 163 6.84 6.72 -12.94
C PHE A 163 6.57 7.62 -11.73
N GLN A 164 5.32 7.80 -11.32
CA GLN A 164 4.96 8.58 -10.15
C GLN A 164 5.60 8.00 -8.88
N LYS A 165 5.61 6.69 -8.72
CA LYS A 165 6.27 6.03 -7.59
C LYS A 165 7.78 6.19 -7.64
N LEU A 166 8.40 6.15 -8.82
CA LEU A 166 9.81 6.47 -8.99
C LEU A 166 10.10 7.94 -8.63
N SER A 167 9.26 8.88 -9.07
CA SER A 167 9.35 10.29 -8.71
C SER A 167 9.31 10.49 -7.19
N SER A 168 8.45 9.76 -6.47
CA SER A 168 8.38 9.84 -5.01
C SER A 168 9.72 9.51 -4.32
N GLU A 169 10.52 8.62 -4.91
CA GLU A 169 11.85 8.31 -4.42
C GLU A 169 12.85 9.44 -4.68
N TYR A 170 12.65 10.20 -5.76
CA TYR A 170 13.45 11.40 -6.03
C TYR A 170 13.11 12.55 -5.10
N PHE A 171 11.84 12.70 -4.66
CA PHE A 171 11.51 13.65 -3.59
C PHE A 171 12.28 13.33 -2.31
N CYS A 172 12.39 12.06 -1.91
CA CYS A 172 13.21 11.65 -0.76
C CYS A 172 14.66 12.10 -0.90
N LYS A 173 15.28 11.76 -2.04
CA LYS A 173 16.69 12.08 -2.31
C LYS A 173 16.93 13.58 -2.38
N GLY A 174 16.09 14.32 -3.12
CA GLY A 174 16.20 15.77 -3.25
C GLY A 174 16.01 16.51 -1.94
N ALA A 175 15.02 16.12 -1.12
CA ALA A 175 14.82 16.72 0.20
C ALA A 175 15.99 16.44 1.15
N TYR A 176 16.60 15.26 1.07
CA TYR A 176 17.80 14.94 1.84
C TYR A 176 19.01 15.75 1.35
N GLU A 177 19.26 15.78 0.06
CA GLU A 177 20.41 16.49 -0.53
C GLU A 177 20.37 18.00 -0.25
N GLN A 178 19.18 18.60 -0.34
CA GLN A 178 19.01 20.04 -0.20
C GLN A 178 18.81 20.50 1.25
N TYR A 179 18.06 19.74 2.04
CA TYR A 179 17.61 20.17 3.38
C TYR A 179 18.05 19.23 4.51
N GLY A 180 18.64 18.08 4.18
CA GLY A 180 19.06 17.09 5.18
C GLY A 180 17.93 16.25 5.77
N VAL A 181 16.72 16.26 5.19
CA VAL A 181 15.56 15.53 5.71
C VAL A 181 15.81 14.01 5.65
N PRO A 182 15.93 13.30 6.80
CA PRO A 182 16.14 11.87 6.79
C PRO A 182 14.90 11.14 6.26
N TYR A 183 15.11 10.11 5.44
CA TYR A 183 14.02 9.38 4.80
C TYR A 183 14.20 7.86 4.87
N THR A 184 13.14 7.13 4.57
CA THR A 184 13.18 5.70 4.19
C THR A 184 12.17 5.45 3.08
N ILE A 185 12.58 4.76 2.03
CA ILE A 185 11.73 4.37 0.92
C ILE A 185 11.27 2.93 1.13
N ILE A 186 9.98 2.69 1.03
CA ILE A 186 9.37 1.38 1.17
C ILE A 186 8.73 0.97 -0.16
N ARG A 187 9.09 -0.20 -0.66
CA ARG A 187 8.50 -0.80 -1.87
C ARG A 187 7.71 -2.05 -1.48
N PRO A 188 6.40 -1.92 -1.22
CA PRO A 188 5.54 -3.09 -1.04
C PRO A 188 5.36 -3.83 -2.36
N PHE A 189 5.25 -5.17 -2.27
CA PHE A 189 4.85 -6.01 -3.39
C PHE A 189 3.48 -6.60 -3.08
N ASN A 190 2.49 -6.31 -3.91
CA ASN A 190 1.13 -6.84 -3.89
C ASN A 190 0.55 -7.06 -2.48
N CYS A 191 0.23 -5.96 -1.78
CA CYS A 191 -0.42 -6.02 -0.48
C CYS A 191 -1.80 -6.66 -0.62
N VAL A 192 -2.13 -7.60 0.28
CA VAL A 192 -3.43 -8.25 0.39
C VAL A 192 -3.91 -8.23 1.84
N GLY A 193 -5.22 -8.23 2.04
CA GLY A 193 -5.78 -8.25 3.39
C GLY A 193 -7.18 -7.64 3.48
N VAL A 194 -7.64 -7.48 4.71
CA VAL A 194 -8.96 -6.95 5.05
C VAL A 194 -8.98 -5.43 4.87
N GLY A 195 -10.14 -4.89 4.45
CA GLY A 195 -10.37 -3.45 4.36
C GLY A 195 -10.02 -2.83 3.00
N GLU A 196 -9.67 -3.65 2.02
CA GLU A 196 -9.70 -3.24 0.63
C GLU A 196 -11.15 -3.24 0.15
N GLU A 197 -11.68 -2.07 -0.16
CA GLU A 197 -13.08 -1.87 -0.52
C GLU A 197 -13.22 -1.39 -1.96
N GLU A 198 -14.46 -1.39 -2.45
CA GLU A 198 -14.80 -0.82 -3.74
C GLU A 198 -14.62 0.71 -3.69
N ALA A 199 -13.93 1.26 -4.68
CA ALA A 199 -13.74 2.70 -4.75
C ALA A 199 -15.02 3.42 -5.17
N ILE A 200 -15.24 4.62 -4.65
CA ILE A 200 -16.43 5.44 -4.99
C ILE A 200 -16.28 6.02 -6.39
N GLY A 201 -17.37 6.00 -7.15
CA GLY A 201 -17.50 6.71 -8.43
C GLY A 201 -16.70 6.12 -9.59
N GLU A 202 -16.15 4.93 -9.43
CA GLU A 202 -15.45 4.24 -10.51
C GLU A 202 -16.41 3.50 -11.45
N ASP A 203 -16.11 3.53 -12.75
CA ASP A 203 -16.85 2.78 -13.74
C ASP A 203 -16.62 1.28 -13.56
N LYS A 204 -17.67 0.50 -13.80
CA LYS A 204 -17.61 -0.95 -13.75
C LYS A 204 -16.97 -1.50 -15.02
N ILE A 205 -16.10 -2.50 -14.86
CA ILE A 205 -15.56 -3.30 -15.95
C ILE A 205 -16.25 -4.66 -15.96
N LYS A 206 -16.64 -5.13 -17.16
CA LYS A 206 -17.22 -6.47 -17.29
C LYS A 206 -16.13 -7.53 -17.37
N SER A 207 -16.30 -8.59 -16.56
CA SER A 207 -15.54 -9.82 -16.68
C SER A 207 -16.53 -11.00 -16.74
N GLY A 208 -16.73 -11.52 -17.92
CA GLY A 208 -17.83 -12.44 -18.17
C GLY A 208 -19.19 -11.81 -17.86
N ASN A 209 -19.95 -12.43 -16.96
CA ASN A 209 -21.28 -11.98 -16.54
C ASN A 209 -21.28 -11.11 -15.28
N ILE A 210 -20.13 -10.71 -14.76
CA ILE A 210 -19.98 -9.94 -13.52
C ILE A 210 -19.38 -8.57 -13.82
N ASP A 211 -20.01 -7.54 -13.26
CA ASP A 211 -19.43 -6.21 -13.22
C ASP A 211 -18.41 -6.14 -12.06
N LEU A 212 -17.16 -5.80 -12.39
CA LEU A 212 -16.09 -5.57 -11.44
C LEU A 212 -15.97 -4.06 -11.20
N MET A 213 -15.86 -3.68 -9.95
CA MET A 213 -15.29 -2.40 -9.59
C MET A 213 -13.77 -2.49 -9.81
N LEU A 214 -13.11 -1.37 -10.10
CA LEU A 214 -11.66 -1.31 -10.39
C LEU A 214 -10.83 -1.64 -9.14
N SER A 215 -10.94 -2.89 -8.65
CA SER A 215 -10.23 -3.38 -7.47
C SER A 215 -8.99 -4.21 -7.85
N HIS A 216 -8.28 -4.70 -6.86
CA HIS A 216 -7.15 -5.61 -7.10
C HIS A 216 -7.62 -7.05 -7.34
N VAL A 217 -6.72 -7.87 -7.90
CA VAL A 217 -7.03 -9.23 -8.37
C VAL A 217 -7.66 -10.14 -7.30
N LEU A 218 -7.24 -10.03 -6.02
CA LEU A 218 -7.75 -10.91 -4.97
C LEU A 218 -9.22 -10.65 -4.61
N PRO A 219 -9.66 -9.42 -4.27
CA PRO A 219 -11.07 -9.13 -4.06
C PRO A 219 -11.94 -9.50 -5.26
N ASP A 220 -11.46 -9.26 -6.48
CA ASP A 220 -12.18 -9.60 -7.71
C ASP A 220 -12.42 -11.11 -7.84
N LEU A 221 -11.41 -11.93 -7.63
CA LEU A 221 -11.53 -13.40 -7.70
C LEU A 221 -12.47 -13.93 -6.64
N ILE A 222 -12.40 -13.41 -5.41
CA ILE A 222 -13.32 -13.80 -4.33
C ILE A 222 -14.76 -13.41 -4.70
N ASN A 223 -14.99 -12.19 -5.16
CA ASN A 223 -16.32 -11.69 -5.54
C ASN A 223 -16.94 -12.53 -6.67
N LYS A 224 -16.16 -12.80 -7.73
CA LYS A 224 -16.59 -13.67 -8.85
C LYS A 224 -16.99 -15.07 -8.36
N THR A 225 -16.18 -15.65 -7.50
CA THR A 225 -16.42 -16.99 -6.98
C THR A 225 -17.63 -17.03 -6.05
N LEU A 226 -17.79 -16.04 -5.16
CA LEU A 226 -18.98 -15.92 -4.29
C LEU A 226 -20.28 -15.71 -5.09
N LYS A 227 -20.22 -14.98 -6.22
CA LYS A 227 -21.35 -14.81 -7.14
C LYS A 227 -21.61 -16.05 -8.03
N GLY A 228 -20.87 -17.13 -7.83
CA GLY A 228 -21.08 -18.40 -8.53
C GLY A 228 -20.65 -18.39 -10.00
N GLN A 229 -19.70 -17.55 -10.41
CA GLN A 229 -19.20 -17.56 -11.78
C GLN A 229 -18.49 -18.85 -12.11
N LYS A 230 -18.99 -19.58 -13.14
CA LYS A 230 -18.48 -20.87 -13.63
C LYS A 230 -18.58 -20.93 -15.16
N PRO A 231 -17.46 -21.06 -15.88
CA PRO A 231 -16.06 -21.03 -15.42
C PRO A 231 -15.66 -19.66 -14.83
N LEU A 232 -14.61 -19.65 -13.98
CA LEU A 232 -14.08 -18.43 -13.41
C LEU A 232 -13.32 -17.65 -14.51
N HIS A 233 -13.65 -16.38 -14.70
CA HIS A 233 -12.99 -15.53 -15.68
C HIS A 233 -11.70 -14.94 -15.11
N ILE A 234 -10.58 -15.13 -15.82
CA ILE A 234 -9.25 -14.66 -15.44
C ILE A 234 -8.70 -13.80 -16.59
N LEU A 235 -8.11 -12.66 -16.26
CA LEU A 235 -7.45 -11.78 -17.24
C LEU A 235 -6.17 -12.43 -17.77
N GLY A 236 -6.12 -12.63 -19.08
CA GLY A 236 -5.04 -13.35 -19.76
C GLY A 236 -4.98 -14.82 -19.33
N GLU A 237 -3.84 -15.45 -19.54
CA GLU A 237 -3.60 -16.86 -19.23
C GLU A 237 -3.39 -17.14 -17.72
N GLY A 238 -3.39 -16.11 -16.88
CA GLY A 238 -3.13 -16.25 -15.45
C GLY A 238 -1.68 -16.57 -15.07
N ASN A 239 -0.75 -16.45 -16.02
CA ASN A 239 0.69 -16.74 -15.83
C ASN A 239 1.46 -15.62 -15.14
N GLN A 240 0.83 -14.47 -14.91
CA GLN A 240 1.45 -13.35 -14.21
C GLN A 240 1.83 -13.75 -12.79
N VAL A 241 3.09 -13.52 -12.42
CA VAL A 241 3.63 -13.88 -11.11
C VAL A 241 3.67 -12.69 -10.17
N ARG A 242 3.18 -12.87 -8.96
CA ARG A 242 3.15 -11.88 -7.88
C ARG A 242 3.60 -12.49 -6.55
N CYS A 243 4.03 -11.62 -5.63
CA CYS A 243 4.30 -11.98 -4.23
C CYS A 243 3.26 -11.28 -3.35
N TYR A 244 2.20 -12.00 -2.98
CA TYR A 244 1.08 -11.46 -2.20
C TYR A 244 1.44 -11.42 -0.71
N THR A 245 1.55 -10.23 -0.16
CA THR A 245 2.00 -10.00 1.22
C THR A 245 0.87 -9.44 2.06
N ASN A 246 0.60 -10.02 3.22
CA ASN A 246 -0.45 -9.55 4.12
C ASN A 246 -0.16 -8.11 4.60
N GLY A 247 -1.21 -7.30 4.70
CA GLY A 247 -1.11 -5.90 5.15
C GLY A 247 -0.52 -5.74 6.55
N LYS A 248 -0.73 -6.72 7.44
CA LYS A 248 -0.09 -6.73 8.77
C LYS A 248 1.43 -6.89 8.68
N ASP A 249 1.91 -7.77 7.79
CA ASP A 249 3.35 -7.92 7.54
C ASP A 249 3.96 -6.68 6.90
N ILE A 250 3.25 -6.05 5.95
CA ILE A 250 3.68 -4.77 5.35
C ILE A 250 3.82 -3.70 6.44
N ALA A 251 2.80 -3.52 7.28
CA ALA A 251 2.83 -2.52 8.36
C ALA A 251 3.93 -2.81 9.38
N ARG A 252 4.12 -4.07 9.76
CA ARG A 252 5.20 -4.51 10.65
C ARG A 252 6.58 -4.21 10.04
N GLY A 253 6.78 -4.51 8.76
CA GLY A 253 8.03 -4.20 8.05
C GLY A 253 8.30 -2.69 7.99
N ILE A 254 7.28 -1.87 7.74
CA ILE A 254 7.38 -0.41 7.73
C ILE A 254 7.77 0.11 9.12
N ARG A 255 7.15 -0.40 10.20
CA ARG A 255 7.53 -0.04 11.55
C ARG A 255 8.97 -0.43 11.86
N MET A 256 9.41 -1.63 11.50
CA MET A 256 10.80 -2.06 11.69
C MET A 256 11.78 -1.14 10.95
N CYS A 257 11.43 -0.66 9.75
CA CYS A 257 12.20 0.37 9.06
C CYS A 257 12.23 1.68 9.85
N LEU A 258 11.10 2.15 10.38
CA LEU A 258 11.02 3.40 11.14
C LEU A 258 11.88 3.34 12.42
N GLU A 259 11.89 2.21 13.12
CA GLU A 259 12.58 2.03 14.38
C GLU A 259 14.09 1.76 14.23
N SER A 260 14.52 1.30 13.04
CA SER A 260 15.92 0.95 12.78
C SER A 260 16.74 2.14 12.28
N LYS A 261 17.90 2.35 12.89
CA LYS A 261 18.91 3.29 12.37
C LYS A 261 19.51 2.80 11.03
N ASN A 262 19.54 1.49 10.81
CA ASN A 262 20.05 0.91 9.55
C ASN A 262 19.14 1.20 8.34
N ALA A 263 17.93 1.72 8.58
CA ALA A 263 16.99 2.08 7.53
C ALA A 263 17.02 3.59 7.17
N GLU A 264 17.82 4.38 7.87
CA GLU A 264 17.95 5.80 7.57
C GLU A 264 18.61 6.03 6.23
N ASN A 265 17.97 6.81 5.37
CA ASN A 265 18.39 7.11 4.00
C ASN A 265 18.59 5.84 3.14
N GLN A 266 17.74 4.84 3.38
CA GLN A 266 17.75 3.57 2.67
C GLN A 266 16.40 3.30 2.01
N ASP A 267 16.40 2.30 1.14
CA ASP A 267 15.22 1.75 0.49
C ASP A 267 15.06 0.25 0.81
N PHE A 268 13.85 -0.25 0.88
CA PHE A 268 13.58 -1.65 1.19
C PHE A 268 12.42 -2.21 0.38
N ASN A 269 12.61 -3.41 -0.16
CA ASN A 269 11.55 -4.28 -0.61
C ASN A 269 10.90 -4.95 0.62
N ILE A 270 9.65 -4.64 0.91
CA ILE A 270 8.91 -5.24 2.03
C ILE A 270 7.86 -6.19 1.47
N SER A 271 8.15 -7.48 1.54
CA SER A 271 7.34 -8.53 0.90
C SER A 271 7.65 -9.91 1.43
N THR A 272 6.76 -10.87 1.12
CA THR A 272 7.09 -12.29 1.09
C THR A 272 7.92 -12.63 -0.16
N PRO A 273 8.85 -13.59 -0.11
CA PRO A 273 9.52 -14.09 -1.31
C PRO A 273 8.69 -15.11 -2.10
N ARG A 274 7.51 -15.53 -1.59
CA ARG A 274 6.66 -16.54 -2.21
C ARG A 274 6.05 -16.00 -3.50
N ALA A 275 6.54 -16.50 -4.63
CA ALA A 275 6.00 -16.25 -5.95
C ALA A 275 4.75 -17.11 -6.18
N THR A 276 3.66 -16.49 -6.63
CA THR A 276 2.37 -17.16 -6.91
C THR A 276 1.82 -16.62 -8.22
N THR A 277 1.37 -17.49 -9.12
CA THR A 277 0.70 -17.08 -10.36
C THR A 277 -0.74 -16.64 -10.06
N VAL A 278 -1.32 -15.83 -10.94
CA VAL A 278 -2.75 -15.47 -10.85
C VAL A 278 -3.63 -16.70 -10.95
N LEU A 279 -3.23 -17.69 -11.77
CA LEU A 279 -3.94 -18.95 -11.90
C LEU A 279 -3.92 -19.76 -10.60
N GLU A 280 -2.75 -19.90 -9.95
CA GLU A 280 -2.65 -20.54 -8.61
C GLU A 280 -3.48 -19.81 -7.57
N LEU A 281 -3.47 -18.48 -7.57
CA LEU A 281 -4.31 -17.68 -6.67
C LEU A 281 -5.80 -17.96 -6.91
N ALA A 282 -6.22 -18.00 -8.17
CA ALA A 282 -7.61 -18.28 -8.55
C ALA A 282 -8.04 -19.68 -8.11
N GLU A 283 -7.18 -20.69 -8.26
CA GLU A 283 -7.43 -22.05 -7.82
C GLU A 283 -7.52 -22.15 -6.28
N LEU A 284 -6.65 -21.44 -5.55
CA LEU A 284 -6.72 -21.34 -4.08
C LEU A 284 -8.05 -20.73 -3.62
N VAL A 285 -8.48 -19.62 -4.23
CA VAL A 285 -9.77 -18.96 -3.93
C VAL A 285 -10.94 -19.91 -4.25
N TRP A 286 -10.89 -20.57 -5.42
CA TRP A 286 -11.93 -21.53 -5.83
C TRP A 286 -12.08 -22.67 -4.82
N ASN A 287 -10.97 -23.31 -4.46
CA ASN A 287 -10.97 -24.45 -3.53
C ASN A 287 -11.41 -24.06 -2.12
N LEU A 288 -11.17 -22.83 -1.71
CA LEU A 288 -11.60 -22.31 -0.41
C LEU A 288 -13.12 -22.11 -0.36
N ILE A 289 -13.73 -21.68 -1.46
CA ILE A 289 -15.17 -21.34 -1.53
C ILE A 289 -16.00 -22.51 -2.03
N ASN A 290 -15.60 -23.17 -3.12
CA ASN A 290 -16.33 -24.25 -3.80
C ASN A 290 -15.75 -25.63 -3.43
N LYS A 291 -15.76 -25.97 -2.14
CA LYS A 291 -15.17 -27.22 -1.63
C LYS A 291 -15.66 -28.46 -2.37
N GLY A 292 -14.71 -29.21 -2.95
CA GLY A 292 -14.99 -30.46 -3.66
C GLY A 292 -15.43 -30.29 -5.13
N GLU A 293 -15.56 -29.08 -5.64
CA GLU A 293 -15.83 -28.85 -7.05
C GLU A 293 -14.53 -28.67 -7.85
N LYS A 294 -14.49 -29.28 -9.04
CA LYS A 294 -13.34 -29.16 -9.93
C LYS A 294 -13.17 -27.68 -10.38
N PHE A 295 -11.96 -27.13 -10.23
CA PHE A 295 -11.62 -25.82 -10.73
C PHE A 295 -11.76 -25.75 -12.25
N SER A 296 -12.41 -24.72 -12.76
CA SER A 296 -12.50 -24.41 -14.18
C SER A 296 -12.43 -22.91 -14.40
N TYR A 297 -11.70 -22.50 -15.42
CA TYR A 297 -11.53 -21.09 -15.77
C TYR A 297 -11.61 -20.85 -17.26
N THR A 298 -11.77 -19.60 -17.64
CA THR A 298 -11.64 -19.10 -19.00
C THR A 298 -10.82 -17.82 -19.00
N SER A 299 -10.01 -17.63 -20.04
CA SER A 299 -9.17 -16.45 -20.19
C SER A 299 -9.96 -15.33 -20.84
N ASP A 300 -9.95 -14.13 -20.22
CA ASP A 300 -10.36 -12.87 -20.85
C ASP A 300 -9.17 -12.21 -21.52
N GLU A 301 -9.40 -11.22 -22.38
CA GLU A 301 -8.31 -10.47 -23.03
C GLU A 301 -7.43 -9.77 -21.98
N PRO A 302 -6.09 -9.94 -22.05
CA PRO A 302 -5.17 -9.29 -21.13
C PRO A 302 -5.07 -7.79 -21.44
N TYR A 303 -4.62 -7.00 -20.44
CA TYR A 303 -4.20 -5.62 -20.72
C TYR A 303 -2.90 -5.61 -21.53
N GLU A 304 -2.78 -4.64 -22.46
CA GLU A 304 -1.65 -4.51 -23.39
C GLU A 304 -0.27 -4.42 -22.70
N TYR A 305 -0.23 -3.86 -21.49
CA TYR A 305 1.01 -3.60 -20.73
C TYR A 305 0.97 -4.21 -19.33
N ASP A 306 0.48 -5.44 -19.17
CA ASP A 306 0.52 -6.09 -17.86
C ASP A 306 1.92 -6.63 -17.54
N VAL A 307 2.45 -6.24 -16.37
CA VAL A 307 3.75 -6.71 -15.88
C VAL A 307 3.69 -8.21 -15.59
N GLN A 308 4.50 -9.00 -16.29
CA GLN A 308 4.44 -10.46 -16.19
C GLN A 308 4.98 -10.98 -14.85
N LYS A 309 6.03 -10.38 -14.31
CA LYS A 309 6.66 -10.85 -13.06
C LYS A 309 6.95 -9.69 -12.12
N ARG A 310 6.62 -9.87 -10.84
CA ARG A 310 7.03 -9.00 -9.74
C ARG A 310 7.45 -9.87 -8.56
N ILE A 311 8.76 -10.17 -8.50
CA ILE A 311 9.37 -11.07 -7.50
C ILE A 311 10.51 -10.31 -6.83
N PRO A 312 10.39 -9.93 -5.53
CA PRO A 312 11.43 -9.17 -4.84
C PRO A 312 12.58 -10.04 -4.38
N ASP A 313 13.78 -9.47 -4.34
CA ASP A 313 14.79 -9.90 -3.39
C ASP A 313 14.49 -9.25 -2.02
N VAL A 314 14.26 -10.07 -1.01
CA VAL A 314 13.94 -9.64 0.37
C VAL A 314 15.12 -9.73 1.32
N SER A 315 16.30 -10.08 0.80
CA SER A 315 17.50 -10.36 1.59
C SER A 315 18.02 -9.14 2.36
N LYS A 316 17.85 -7.94 1.81
CA LYS A 316 18.23 -6.68 2.47
C LYS A 316 17.40 -6.43 3.71
N ALA A 317 16.07 -6.55 3.62
CA ALA A 317 15.17 -6.39 4.76
C ALA A 317 15.44 -7.44 5.84
N LYS A 318 15.66 -8.69 5.46
CA LYS A 318 16.06 -9.75 6.41
C LYS A 318 17.38 -9.44 7.10
N ARG A 319 18.42 -9.07 6.36
CA ARG A 319 19.77 -8.84 6.91
C ARG A 319 19.84 -7.58 7.80
N LEU A 320 19.22 -6.48 7.40
CA LEU A 320 19.38 -5.21 8.10
C LEU A 320 18.30 -4.94 9.16
N LEU A 321 17.14 -5.56 9.02
CA LEU A 321 15.99 -5.33 9.90
C LEU A 321 15.55 -6.58 10.65
N GLY A 322 15.97 -7.79 10.21
CA GLY A 322 15.40 -9.05 10.68
C GLY A 322 13.97 -9.28 10.21
N PHE A 323 13.53 -8.57 9.15
CA PHE A 323 12.16 -8.69 8.63
C PHE A 323 12.03 -9.93 7.74
N GLU A 324 11.03 -10.74 8.04
CA GLU A 324 10.48 -11.78 7.16
C GLU A 324 8.95 -11.75 7.27
N ALA A 325 8.25 -11.94 6.16
CA ALA A 325 6.79 -12.05 6.18
C ALA A 325 6.38 -13.36 6.89
N GLU A 326 5.43 -13.29 7.81
CA GLU A 326 5.05 -14.39 8.69
C GLU A 326 3.68 -14.98 8.33
N ILE A 327 2.80 -14.17 7.71
CA ILE A 327 1.42 -14.57 7.41
C ILE A 327 1.39 -15.22 6.03
N SER A 328 0.85 -16.46 5.98
CA SER A 328 0.71 -17.19 4.73
C SER A 328 -0.33 -16.56 3.80
N LEU A 329 -0.23 -16.87 2.49
CA LEU A 329 -1.26 -16.45 1.53
C LEU A 329 -2.60 -17.11 1.86
N GLU A 330 -2.59 -18.36 2.27
CA GLU A 330 -3.79 -19.12 2.64
C GLU A 330 -4.52 -18.50 3.84
N ASP A 331 -3.79 -18.08 4.88
CA ASP A 331 -4.37 -17.38 6.03
C ASP A 331 -4.96 -16.03 5.62
N SER A 332 -4.26 -15.31 4.75
CA SER A 332 -4.73 -14.03 4.18
C SER A 332 -6.03 -14.22 3.39
N LEU A 333 -6.13 -15.29 2.60
CA LEU A 333 -7.34 -15.62 1.83
C LEU A 333 -8.54 -15.89 2.73
N VAL A 334 -8.34 -16.67 3.81
CA VAL A 334 -9.41 -16.96 4.79
C VAL A 334 -9.88 -15.66 5.44
N GLU A 335 -8.94 -14.80 5.87
CA GLU A 335 -9.25 -13.54 6.52
C GLU A 335 -10.07 -12.59 5.62
N VAL A 336 -9.66 -12.45 4.34
CA VAL A 336 -10.38 -11.62 3.37
C VAL A 336 -11.74 -12.20 3.03
N LEU A 337 -11.85 -13.51 2.84
CA LEU A 337 -13.13 -14.17 2.56
C LEU A 337 -14.14 -13.98 3.70
N ASP A 338 -13.71 -14.15 4.95
CA ASP A 338 -14.57 -13.97 6.12
C ASP A 338 -15.05 -12.52 6.25
N TYR A 339 -14.16 -11.57 5.97
CA TYR A 339 -14.52 -10.16 5.93
C TYR A 339 -15.57 -9.86 4.86
N MET A 340 -15.36 -10.32 3.63
CA MET A 340 -16.28 -10.07 2.52
C MET A 340 -17.65 -10.71 2.74
N LYS A 341 -17.70 -11.92 3.34
CA LYS A 341 -18.95 -12.58 3.71
C LYS A 341 -19.73 -11.81 4.78
N LYS A 342 -19.06 -11.30 5.81
CA LYS A 342 -19.71 -10.49 6.85
C LYS A 342 -20.32 -9.23 6.25
N LYS A 343 -19.58 -8.53 5.43
CA LYS A 343 -20.04 -7.31 4.76
C LYS A 343 -21.27 -7.58 3.85
N SER A 344 -21.26 -8.70 3.11
CA SER A 344 -22.40 -9.08 2.25
C SER A 344 -23.67 -9.44 3.04
N ASN A 345 -23.57 -9.77 4.33
CA ASN A 345 -24.72 -10.06 5.18
C ASN A 345 -25.25 -8.81 5.90
N GLU A 346 -24.51 -7.71 5.92
CA GLU A 346 -24.89 -6.43 6.54
C GLU A 346 -25.54 -5.45 5.55
N THR A 347 -25.42 -5.73 4.23
CA THR A 347 -26.08 -5.01 3.13
C THR A 347 -27.33 -5.73 2.64
#